data_eafa99d456b347785a4766ae7c1d9da2
#
_entry.id   eafa99d456b347785a4766ae7c1d9da2
#
_cell.length_a   1.000
_cell.length_b   1.000
_cell.length_c   1.000
_cell.angle_alpha   90.00
_cell.angle_beta   90.00
_cell.angle_gamma   90.00
#
_symmetry.space_group_name_H-M   'P 1'
#
loop_
_entity.id
_entity.type
_entity.pdbx_description
1 polymer ?
#
loop_
_entity_poly.entity_id
_entity_poly.type
_entity_poly.pdbx_seq_one_letter_code
_entity_poly.pdbx_strand_id
1 'polypeptide(L)'
;WLIERFKIERKRFDRSGVYAYTQRAMAYNSNKIEGSTLTPEQTASLFDNGTLPVNDDYYRAKDVEEMNGHFLMFNYMLDTLEEELTENLIKRMHYELKSGVFEDRANGYAIGDYKKRPNMIGMYKTALPKDVETEMRQLLDWYHKQEKSMKALAEFHARYESIHPFQDGNGRTGRMILFRESLKYDELKPFIILDDDRSKYLEGLKEYREHHK
;
A
#
# COMPACT_ATOMS: atom_id res chain seq x y z
N TRP A 1 9.20 16.71 12.53
CA TRP A 1 8.66 17.84 11.75
C TRP A 1 7.63 17.38 10.71
N LEU A 2 7.96 16.42 9.81
CA LEU A 2 7.07 16.00 8.72
C LEU A 2 5.76 15.38 9.24
N ILE A 3 5.85 14.48 10.23
CA ILE A 3 4.68 13.83 10.86
C ILE A 3 3.74 14.87 11.47
N GLU A 4 4.28 15.81 12.23
CA GLU A 4 3.47 16.88 12.84
C GLU A 4 2.81 17.75 11.77
N ARG A 5 3.55 18.04 10.68
CA ARG A 5 3.03 18.82 9.58
C ARG A 5 1.87 18.12 8.89
N PHE A 6 1.99 16.81 8.64
CA PHE A 6 0.89 15.99 8.11
C PHE A 6 -0.36 16.07 9.00
N LYS A 7 -0.19 15.91 10.31
CA LYS A 7 -1.31 15.93 11.27
C LYS A 7 -1.99 17.30 11.32
N ILE A 8 -1.23 18.38 11.34
CA ILE A 8 -1.75 19.74 11.38
C ILE A 8 -2.52 20.08 10.08
N GLU A 9 -1.92 19.81 8.93
CA GLU A 9 -2.53 20.11 7.63
C GLU A 9 -3.79 19.29 7.40
N ARG A 10 -3.77 18.01 7.77
CA ARG A 10 -4.95 17.15 7.71
C ARG A 10 -6.08 17.68 8.57
N LYS A 11 -5.80 18.05 9.81
CA LYS A 11 -6.80 18.61 10.75
C LYS A 11 -7.42 19.92 10.26
N ARG A 12 -6.64 20.71 9.53
CA ARG A 12 -7.08 22.00 8.96
C ARG A 12 -7.76 21.88 7.60
N PHE A 13 -7.86 20.67 7.06
CA PHE A 13 -8.31 20.42 5.69
C PHE A 13 -7.49 21.20 4.64
N ASP A 14 -6.20 21.41 4.91
CA ASP A 14 -5.30 22.10 4.00
C ASP A 14 -4.96 21.19 2.80
N ARG A 15 -5.31 21.65 1.61
CA ARG A 15 -5.08 20.91 0.36
C ARG A 15 -3.88 21.43 -0.43
N SER A 16 -3.19 22.45 0.08
CA SER A 16 -2.05 23.09 -0.59
C SER A 16 -0.69 22.66 -0.05
N GLY A 17 -0.65 21.97 1.08
CA GLY A 17 0.58 21.62 1.78
C GLY A 17 1.15 20.25 1.45
N VAL A 18 2.14 19.85 2.24
CA VAL A 18 2.88 18.60 2.03
C VAL A 18 2.04 17.35 2.30
N TYR A 19 1.05 17.43 3.19
CA TYR A 19 0.12 16.33 3.42
C TYR A 19 -0.67 15.99 2.16
N ALA A 20 -1.32 16.97 1.56
CA ALA A 20 -2.12 16.78 0.36
C ALA A 20 -1.24 16.35 -0.82
N TYR A 21 -0.07 16.96 -1.00
CA TYR A 21 0.90 16.54 -2.00
C TYR A 21 1.28 15.07 -1.86
N THR A 22 1.61 14.63 -0.66
CA THR A 22 2.03 13.25 -0.39
C THR A 22 0.89 12.25 -0.59
N GLN A 23 -0.33 12.58 -0.15
CA GLN A 23 -1.53 11.78 -0.40
C GLN A 23 -1.75 11.54 -1.89
N ARG A 24 -1.72 12.61 -2.68
CA ARG A 24 -1.92 12.53 -4.14
C ARG A 24 -0.80 11.77 -4.83
N ALA A 25 0.45 12.09 -4.52
CA ALA A 25 1.61 11.46 -5.15
C ALA A 25 1.67 9.96 -4.85
N MET A 26 1.46 9.58 -3.60
CA MET A 26 1.50 8.17 -3.21
C MET A 26 0.34 7.37 -3.79
N ALA A 27 -0.88 7.89 -3.69
CA ALA A 27 -2.06 7.21 -4.22
C ALA A 27 -1.98 7.06 -5.75
N TYR A 28 -1.58 8.10 -6.47
CA TYR A 28 -1.39 8.02 -7.91
C TYR A 28 -0.35 6.95 -8.30
N ASN A 29 0.87 7.06 -7.79
CA ASN A 29 1.96 6.18 -8.19
C ASN A 29 1.70 4.72 -7.80
N SER A 30 1.26 4.48 -6.57
CA SER A 30 1.02 3.13 -6.08
C SER A 30 -0.12 2.42 -6.81
N ASN A 31 -1.20 3.12 -7.12
CA ASN A 31 -2.27 2.58 -7.95
C ASN A 31 -1.84 2.41 -9.42
N LYS A 32 -1.04 3.33 -9.95
CA LYS A 32 -0.54 3.25 -11.33
C LYS A 32 0.36 2.02 -11.54
N ILE A 33 1.20 1.71 -10.57
CA ILE A 33 2.03 0.48 -10.57
C ILE A 33 1.14 -0.78 -10.72
N GLU A 34 -0.05 -0.76 -10.12
CA GLU A 34 -1.03 -1.85 -10.21
C GLU A 34 -1.97 -1.75 -11.42
N GLY A 35 -1.72 -0.83 -12.34
CA GLY A 35 -2.45 -0.72 -13.59
C GLY A 35 -3.65 0.22 -13.58
N SER A 36 -3.78 1.12 -12.59
CA SER A 36 -4.83 2.15 -12.59
C SER A 36 -4.77 3.00 -13.86
N THR A 37 -5.95 3.33 -14.39
CA THR A 37 -6.10 4.19 -15.57
C THR A 37 -6.24 5.68 -15.24
N LEU A 38 -6.33 6.03 -13.96
CA LEU A 38 -6.51 7.43 -13.53
C LEU A 38 -5.24 8.26 -13.72
N THR A 39 -5.43 9.51 -14.13
CA THR A 39 -4.35 10.48 -14.31
C THR A 39 -3.97 11.18 -13.00
N PRO A 40 -2.84 11.89 -12.94
CA PRO A 40 -2.51 12.74 -11.79
C PRO A 40 -3.57 13.80 -11.50
N GLU A 41 -4.14 14.40 -12.55
CA GLU A 41 -5.19 15.42 -12.44
C GLU A 41 -6.48 14.85 -11.86
N GLN A 42 -6.89 13.66 -12.31
CA GLN A 42 -8.04 12.95 -11.77
C GLN A 42 -7.82 12.57 -10.29
N THR A 43 -6.63 12.10 -9.96
CA THR A 43 -6.24 11.79 -8.57
C THR A 43 -6.35 13.02 -7.68
N ALA A 44 -5.79 14.15 -8.11
CA ALA A 44 -5.85 15.41 -7.39
C ALA A 44 -7.29 15.90 -7.21
N SER A 45 -8.10 15.83 -8.25
CA SER A 45 -9.51 16.25 -8.19
C SER A 45 -10.34 15.39 -7.22
N LEU A 46 -10.14 14.08 -7.22
CA LEU A 46 -10.80 13.18 -6.27
C LEU A 46 -10.41 13.51 -4.83
N PHE A 47 -9.13 13.74 -4.58
CA PHE A 47 -8.64 14.06 -3.24
C PHE A 47 -9.10 15.45 -2.77
N ASP A 48 -8.96 16.47 -3.62
CA ASP A 48 -9.21 17.85 -3.24
C ASP A 48 -10.71 18.19 -3.19
N ASN A 49 -11.51 17.66 -4.09
CA ASN A 49 -12.90 18.06 -4.30
C ASN A 49 -13.91 16.89 -4.30
N GLY A 50 -13.45 15.66 -4.31
CA GLY A 50 -14.33 14.49 -4.47
C GLY A 50 -14.96 14.40 -5.86
N THR A 51 -14.37 15.07 -6.86
CA THR A 51 -14.86 15.11 -8.24
C THR A 51 -13.91 14.38 -9.18
N LEU A 52 -14.46 13.88 -10.28
CA LEU A 52 -13.69 13.25 -11.34
C LEU A 52 -13.87 14.04 -12.62
N PRO A 53 -12.82 14.70 -13.14
CA PRO A 53 -12.90 15.37 -14.44
C PRO A 53 -13.25 14.36 -15.55
N VAL A 54 -14.29 14.66 -16.31
CA VAL A 54 -14.74 13.79 -17.41
C VAL A 54 -13.90 14.08 -18.64
N ASN A 55 -13.26 13.04 -19.16
CA ASN A 55 -12.67 13.02 -20.48
C ASN A 55 -13.54 12.11 -21.37
N ASP A 56 -13.34 12.14 -22.68
CA ASP A 56 -14.00 11.22 -23.61
C ASP A 56 -13.49 9.77 -23.46
N ASP A 57 -12.52 9.55 -22.59
CA ASP A 57 -11.92 8.24 -22.35
C ASP A 57 -12.65 7.46 -21.25
N TYR A 58 -12.59 6.14 -21.36
CA TYR A 58 -13.10 5.23 -20.35
C TYR A 58 -12.17 5.21 -19.12
N TYR A 59 -12.77 5.13 -17.96
CA TYR A 59 -12.09 4.75 -16.72
C TYR A 59 -12.89 3.66 -16.01
N ARG A 60 -12.20 2.83 -15.24
CA ARG A 60 -12.85 1.75 -14.49
C ARG A 60 -13.36 2.30 -13.16
N ALA A 61 -14.61 1.97 -12.80
CA ALA A 61 -15.16 2.32 -11.48
C ALA A 61 -14.27 1.82 -10.34
N LYS A 62 -13.70 0.63 -10.47
CA LYS A 62 -12.74 0.05 -9.53
C LYS A 62 -11.54 0.98 -9.29
N ASP A 63 -11.01 1.63 -10.30
CA ASP A 63 -9.86 2.54 -10.15
C ASP A 63 -10.20 3.73 -9.27
N VAL A 64 -11.42 4.27 -9.38
CA VAL A 64 -11.92 5.35 -8.50
C VAL A 64 -12.10 4.85 -7.06
N GLU A 65 -12.72 3.71 -6.89
CA GLU A 65 -12.94 3.09 -5.58
C GLU A 65 -11.62 2.79 -4.87
N GLU A 66 -10.64 2.25 -5.58
CA GLU A 66 -9.31 1.97 -5.04
C GLU A 66 -8.50 3.24 -4.76
N MET A 67 -8.69 4.29 -5.55
CA MET A 67 -8.06 5.59 -5.29
C MET A 67 -8.59 6.19 -3.98
N ASN A 68 -9.90 6.20 -3.79
CA ASN A 68 -10.52 6.65 -2.55
C ASN A 68 -10.09 5.80 -1.34
N GLY A 69 -10.03 4.49 -1.53
CA GLY A 69 -9.54 3.57 -0.50
C GLY A 69 -8.08 3.83 -0.12
N HIS A 70 -7.25 4.20 -1.09
CA HIS A 70 -5.85 4.55 -0.82
C HIS A 70 -5.72 5.81 0.06
N PHE A 71 -6.54 6.82 -0.18
CA PHE A 71 -6.58 8.01 0.69
C PHE A 71 -6.98 7.65 2.12
N LEU A 72 -7.96 6.77 2.29
CA LEU A 72 -8.39 6.29 3.61
C LEU A 72 -7.30 5.45 4.30
N MET A 73 -6.63 4.59 3.57
CA MET A 73 -5.50 3.78 4.06
C MET A 73 -4.35 4.67 4.54
N PHE A 74 -4.02 5.74 3.80
CA PHE A 74 -3.00 6.70 4.20
C PHE A 74 -3.39 7.41 5.51
N ASN A 75 -4.63 7.85 5.64
CA ASN A 75 -5.12 8.47 6.87
C ASN A 75 -5.06 7.52 8.06
N TYR A 76 -5.46 6.28 7.88
CA TYR A 76 -5.35 5.25 8.91
C TYR A 76 -3.89 5.01 9.31
N MET A 77 -2.99 4.97 8.36
CA MET A 77 -1.55 4.87 8.62
C MET A 77 -1.05 6.01 9.51
N LEU A 78 -1.45 7.26 9.22
CA LEU A 78 -1.09 8.41 10.05
C LEU A 78 -1.68 8.33 11.46
N ASP A 79 -2.93 7.91 11.58
CA ASP A 79 -3.63 7.81 12.87
C ASP A 79 -3.01 6.74 13.79
N THR A 80 -2.37 5.75 13.22
CA THR A 80 -1.79 4.60 13.93
C THR A 80 -0.26 4.58 13.92
N LEU A 81 0.36 5.68 13.54
CA LEU A 81 1.81 5.75 13.33
C LEU A 81 2.62 5.42 14.61
N GLU A 82 2.11 5.79 15.78
CA GLU A 82 2.74 5.52 17.06
C GLU A 82 2.62 4.05 17.50
N GLU A 83 1.70 3.30 16.90
CA GLU A 83 1.48 1.90 17.23
C GLU A 83 2.57 1.01 16.60
N GLU A 84 2.77 -0.15 17.20
CA GLU A 84 3.61 -1.20 16.63
C GLU A 84 2.96 -1.78 15.36
N LEU A 85 3.78 -2.14 14.38
CA LEU A 85 3.31 -2.83 13.17
C LEU A 85 2.89 -4.25 13.53
N THR A 86 1.59 -4.54 13.41
CA THR A 86 0.98 -5.83 13.74
C THR A 86 0.18 -6.38 12.57
N GLU A 87 -0.15 -7.67 12.62
CA GLU A 87 -1.05 -8.28 11.62
C GLU A 87 -2.41 -7.58 11.57
N ASN A 88 -2.98 -7.22 12.72
CA ASN A 88 -4.26 -6.52 12.78
C ASN A 88 -4.20 -5.14 12.14
N LEU A 89 -3.10 -4.41 12.35
CA LEU A 89 -2.88 -3.11 11.71
C LEU A 89 -2.78 -3.27 10.18
N ILE A 90 -2.04 -4.25 9.71
CA ILE A 90 -1.91 -4.55 8.28
C ILE A 90 -3.26 -4.94 7.67
N LYS A 91 -4.02 -5.80 8.34
CA LYS A 91 -5.38 -6.18 7.91
C LYS A 91 -6.31 -4.97 7.85
N ARG A 92 -6.22 -4.05 8.80
CA ARG A 92 -7.02 -2.82 8.78
C ARG A 92 -6.61 -1.89 7.64
N MET A 93 -5.33 -1.78 7.33
CA MET A 93 -4.87 -1.05 6.15
C MET A 93 -5.50 -1.61 4.87
N HIS A 94 -5.51 -2.92 4.72
CA HIS A 94 -6.16 -3.58 3.60
C HIS A 94 -7.67 -3.31 3.56
N TYR A 95 -8.33 -3.35 4.71
CA TYR A 95 -9.75 -3.02 4.81
C TYR A 95 -10.04 -1.60 4.31
N GLU A 96 -9.25 -0.61 4.75
CA GLU A 96 -9.43 0.78 4.31
C GLU A 96 -9.25 0.91 2.80
N LEU A 97 -8.27 0.21 2.22
CA LEU A 97 -8.02 0.23 0.79
C LEU A 97 -9.16 -0.39 -0.03
N LYS A 98 -9.70 -1.51 0.41
CA LYS A 98 -10.52 -2.40 -0.42
C LYS A 98 -12.00 -2.46 -0.03
N SER A 99 -12.41 -1.91 1.10
CA SER A 99 -13.79 -2.06 1.59
C SER A 99 -14.85 -1.43 0.67
N GLY A 100 -14.49 -0.39 -0.07
CA GLY A 100 -15.37 0.27 -1.04
C GLY A 100 -15.31 -0.30 -2.46
N VAL A 101 -14.60 -1.40 -2.71
CA VAL A 101 -14.42 -1.97 -4.04
C VAL A 101 -15.51 -2.99 -4.32
N PHE A 102 -16.48 -2.63 -5.16
CA PHE A 102 -17.62 -3.49 -5.49
C PHE A 102 -17.21 -4.82 -6.11
N GLU A 103 -16.30 -4.80 -7.08
CA GLU A 103 -15.84 -6.00 -7.80
C GLU A 103 -15.26 -7.06 -6.85
N ASP A 104 -14.47 -6.64 -5.87
CA ASP A 104 -13.88 -7.56 -4.89
C ASP A 104 -14.94 -8.19 -4.01
N ARG A 105 -15.93 -7.42 -3.60
CA ARG A 105 -17.07 -7.92 -2.82
C ARG A 105 -17.93 -8.89 -3.64
N ALA A 106 -18.19 -8.55 -4.89
CA ALA A 106 -18.95 -9.40 -5.81
C ALA A 106 -18.25 -10.73 -6.07
N ASN A 107 -16.91 -10.74 -6.11
CA ASN A 107 -16.11 -11.95 -6.26
C ASN A 107 -15.92 -12.75 -4.95
N GLY A 108 -16.42 -12.24 -3.83
CA GLY A 108 -16.30 -12.89 -2.52
C GLY A 108 -14.88 -12.89 -1.98
N TYR A 109 -14.06 -11.91 -2.35
CA TYR A 109 -12.70 -11.77 -1.82
C TYR A 109 -12.74 -11.38 -0.35
N ALA A 110 -11.85 -11.96 0.45
CA ALA A 110 -11.65 -11.53 1.82
C ALA A 110 -11.10 -10.09 1.84
N ILE A 111 -11.76 -9.20 2.60
CA ILE A 111 -11.40 -7.79 2.73
C ILE A 111 -11.05 -7.51 4.19
N GLY A 112 -9.86 -7.00 4.44
CA GLY A 112 -9.36 -6.80 5.80
C GLY A 112 -9.02 -8.12 6.51
N ASP A 113 -8.84 -9.19 5.74
CA ASP A 113 -8.38 -10.48 6.21
C ASP A 113 -7.53 -11.17 5.14
N TYR A 114 -6.76 -12.16 5.53
CA TYR A 114 -5.90 -12.90 4.62
C TYR A 114 -6.71 -13.68 3.58
N LYS A 115 -6.10 -13.90 2.43
CA LYS A 115 -6.68 -14.62 1.29
C LYS A 115 -7.20 -15.99 1.69
N LYS A 116 -8.33 -16.36 1.10
CA LYS A 116 -8.94 -17.70 1.24
C LYS A 116 -8.67 -18.60 0.03
N ARG A 117 -8.18 -18.02 -1.06
CA ARG A 117 -7.86 -18.72 -2.31
C ARG A 117 -6.39 -18.51 -2.65
N PRO A 118 -5.71 -19.52 -3.23
CA PRO A 118 -4.35 -19.33 -3.73
C PRO A 118 -4.28 -18.20 -4.75
N ASN A 119 -3.15 -17.51 -4.78
CA ASN A 119 -2.85 -16.52 -5.80
C ASN A 119 -1.40 -16.69 -6.30
N MET A 120 -1.07 -15.95 -7.34
CA MET A 120 0.24 -16.03 -7.99
C MET A 120 0.75 -14.64 -8.36
N ILE A 121 2.05 -14.52 -8.47
CA ILE A 121 2.72 -13.36 -9.08
C ILE A 121 3.37 -13.86 -10.37
N GLY A 122 2.74 -13.60 -11.53
CA GLY A 122 3.17 -14.24 -12.77
C GLY A 122 3.14 -15.75 -12.63
N MET A 123 4.28 -16.41 -12.76
CA MET A 123 4.43 -17.87 -12.59
C MET A 123 4.85 -18.27 -11.16
N TYR A 124 5.11 -17.31 -10.29
CA TYR A 124 5.53 -17.57 -8.91
C TYR A 124 4.32 -17.91 -8.03
N LYS A 125 4.38 -19.06 -7.38
CA LYS A 125 3.37 -19.48 -6.39
C LYS A 125 3.69 -18.82 -5.06
N THR A 126 2.77 -18.02 -4.57
CA THR A 126 2.85 -17.34 -3.27
C THR A 126 2.51 -18.32 -2.14
N ALA A 127 2.60 -17.86 -0.88
CA ALA A 127 2.19 -18.67 0.27
C ALA A 127 0.75 -19.19 0.10
N LEU A 128 0.52 -20.44 0.47
CA LEU A 128 -0.83 -21.00 0.45
C LEU A 128 -1.69 -20.35 1.55
N PRO A 129 -3.01 -20.20 1.36
CA PRO A 129 -3.87 -19.58 2.37
C PRO A 129 -3.67 -20.12 3.79
N LYS A 130 -3.48 -21.43 3.94
CA LYS A 130 -3.25 -22.08 5.24
C LYS A 130 -1.94 -21.68 5.91
N ASP A 131 -0.97 -21.22 5.16
CA ASP A 131 0.39 -20.90 5.64
C ASP A 131 0.61 -19.40 5.88
N VAL A 132 -0.31 -18.55 5.37
CA VAL A 132 -0.16 -17.07 5.42
C VAL A 132 0.00 -16.56 6.84
N GLU A 133 -0.86 -16.98 7.75
CA GLU A 133 -0.81 -16.50 9.14
C GLU A 133 0.54 -16.82 9.81
N THR A 134 1.02 -18.05 9.63
CA THR A 134 2.33 -18.47 10.17
C THR A 134 3.47 -17.66 9.55
N GLU A 135 3.48 -17.51 8.23
CA GLU A 135 4.54 -16.78 7.54
C GLU A 135 4.53 -15.29 7.87
N MET A 136 3.35 -14.68 7.98
CA MET A 136 3.22 -13.27 8.40
C MET A 136 3.69 -13.06 9.84
N ARG A 137 3.35 -13.97 10.75
CA ARG A 137 3.84 -13.92 12.14
C ARG A 137 5.35 -14.01 12.20
N GLN A 138 5.94 -14.96 11.48
CA GLN A 138 7.40 -15.11 11.40
C GLN A 138 8.09 -13.87 10.81
N LEU A 139 7.50 -13.27 9.77
CA LEU A 139 8.01 -12.06 9.15
C LEU A 139 8.03 -10.89 10.14
N LEU A 140 6.93 -10.66 10.84
CA LEU A 140 6.82 -9.59 11.82
C LEU A 140 7.74 -9.82 13.02
N ASP A 141 7.81 -11.04 13.54
CA ASP A 141 8.74 -11.38 14.63
C ASP A 141 10.20 -11.14 14.23
N TRP A 142 10.57 -11.52 13.03
CA TRP A 142 11.90 -11.21 12.49
C TRP A 142 12.13 -9.71 12.39
N TYR A 143 11.21 -8.96 11.80
CA TYR A 143 11.34 -7.53 11.59
C TYR A 143 11.47 -6.75 12.90
N HIS A 144 10.69 -7.09 13.91
CA HIS A 144 10.73 -6.43 15.21
C HIS A 144 12.07 -6.62 15.95
N LYS A 145 12.79 -7.67 15.64
CA LYS A 145 14.12 -7.94 16.20
C LYS A 145 15.26 -7.28 15.44
N GLN A 146 14.97 -6.75 14.25
CA GLN A 146 16.01 -6.11 13.43
C GLN A 146 16.26 -4.68 13.89
N GLU A 147 17.51 -4.24 13.71
CA GLU A 147 17.84 -2.83 13.71
C GLU A 147 17.11 -2.15 12.56
N LYS A 148 16.52 -0.97 12.82
CA LYS A 148 15.75 -0.25 11.80
C LYS A 148 16.68 0.37 10.76
N SER A 149 16.73 -0.22 9.60
CA SER A 149 17.57 0.17 8.48
C SER A 149 16.81 0.03 7.16
N MET A 150 17.27 0.73 6.14
CA MET A 150 16.70 0.58 4.79
C MET A 150 16.86 -0.85 4.28
N LYS A 151 17.95 -1.53 4.64
CA LYS A 151 18.16 -2.93 4.28
C LYS A 151 17.11 -3.86 4.92
N ALA A 152 16.89 -3.73 6.22
CA ALA A 152 15.88 -4.53 6.92
C ALA A 152 14.47 -4.25 6.39
N LEU A 153 14.17 -2.99 6.10
CA LEU A 153 12.89 -2.59 5.53
C LEU A 153 12.67 -3.14 4.12
N ALA A 154 13.70 -3.10 3.28
CA ALA A 154 13.65 -3.66 1.94
C ALA A 154 13.45 -5.18 1.97
N GLU A 155 14.13 -5.88 2.88
CA GLU A 155 13.95 -7.32 3.07
C GLU A 155 12.54 -7.66 3.57
N PHE A 156 12.03 -6.90 4.53
CA PHE A 156 10.63 -7.04 4.98
C PHE A 156 9.68 -6.94 3.79
N HIS A 157 9.83 -5.89 2.98
CA HIS A 157 8.96 -5.66 1.83
C HIS A 157 9.03 -6.81 0.81
N ALA A 158 10.22 -7.26 0.46
CA ALA A 158 10.39 -8.37 -0.48
C ALA A 158 9.75 -9.67 0.03
N ARG A 159 9.91 -9.97 1.31
CA ARG A 159 9.28 -11.13 1.95
C ARG A 159 7.75 -10.99 2.01
N TYR A 160 7.26 -9.81 2.36
CA TYR A 160 5.82 -9.51 2.36
C TYR A 160 5.20 -9.74 0.97
N GLU A 161 5.83 -9.19 -0.08
CA GLU A 161 5.37 -9.36 -1.46
C GLU A 161 5.43 -10.84 -1.90
N SER A 162 6.39 -11.62 -1.41
CA SER A 162 6.50 -13.06 -1.70
C SER A 162 5.42 -13.88 -1.02
N ILE A 163 5.05 -13.54 0.21
CA ILE A 163 3.92 -14.16 0.93
C ILE A 163 2.61 -13.85 0.22
N HIS A 164 2.44 -12.61 -0.22
CA HIS A 164 1.26 -12.13 -0.92
C HIS A 164 -0.03 -12.42 -0.13
N PRO A 165 -0.15 -11.85 1.09
CA PRO A 165 -1.10 -12.34 2.10
C PRO A 165 -2.57 -12.09 1.77
N PHE A 166 -2.88 -11.09 0.94
CA PHE A 166 -4.26 -10.74 0.58
C PHE A 166 -4.62 -11.25 -0.82
N GLN A 167 -5.91 -11.34 -1.11
CA GLN A 167 -6.38 -11.78 -2.41
C GLN A 167 -5.97 -10.78 -3.51
N ASP A 168 -6.05 -9.48 -3.21
CA ASP A 168 -5.59 -8.37 -4.04
C ASP A 168 -5.21 -7.20 -3.14
N GLY A 169 -4.44 -6.24 -3.64
CA GLY A 169 -4.01 -5.07 -2.86
C GLY A 169 -2.70 -5.26 -2.09
N ASN A 170 -1.96 -6.34 -2.33
CA ASN A 170 -0.70 -6.62 -1.65
C ASN A 170 0.38 -5.57 -1.92
N GLY A 171 0.55 -5.17 -3.18
CA GLY A 171 1.53 -4.14 -3.55
C GLY A 171 1.25 -2.81 -2.89
N ARG A 172 0.01 -2.35 -2.90
CA ARG A 172 -0.40 -1.07 -2.30
C ARG A 172 -0.27 -1.06 -0.79
N THR A 173 -0.69 -2.13 -0.12
CA THR A 173 -0.48 -2.26 1.34
C THR A 173 1.01 -2.40 1.67
N GLY A 174 1.76 -3.17 0.92
CA GLY A 174 3.21 -3.32 1.11
C GLY A 174 3.97 -2.00 0.96
N ARG A 175 3.65 -1.20 -0.06
CA ARG A 175 4.25 0.13 -0.25
C ARG A 175 3.80 1.13 0.83
N MET A 176 2.57 1.02 1.33
CA MET A 176 2.14 1.83 2.48
C MET A 176 2.93 1.47 3.75
N ILE A 177 3.19 0.20 3.99
CA ILE A 177 4.05 -0.22 5.11
C ILE A 177 5.46 0.34 4.97
N LEU A 178 6.04 0.29 3.75
CA LEU A 178 7.35 0.91 3.47
C LEU A 178 7.36 2.40 3.85
N PHE A 179 6.36 3.13 3.41
CA PHE A 179 6.25 4.56 3.71
C PHE A 179 6.09 4.80 5.21
N ARG A 180 5.18 4.07 5.85
CA ARG A 180 4.94 4.16 7.30
C ARG A 180 6.21 3.97 8.10
N GLU A 181 6.93 2.89 7.86
CA GLU A 181 8.12 2.55 8.61
C GLU A 181 9.27 3.52 8.34
N SER A 182 9.43 3.95 7.09
CA SER A 182 10.43 4.97 6.74
C SER A 182 10.12 6.35 7.31
N LEU A 183 8.84 6.66 7.55
CA LEU A 183 8.41 7.90 8.18
C LEU A 183 8.55 7.85 9.71
N LYS A 184 8.25 6.68 10.31
CA LYS A 184 8.20 6.49 11.76
C LYS A 184 9.56 6.58 12.44
N TYR A 185 10.60 6.02 11.82
CA TYR A 185 11.93 5.91 12.42
C TYR A 185 12.88 6.99 11.90
N ASP A 186 13.50 7.73 12.81
CA ASP A 186 14.38 8.88 12.49
C ASP A 186 15.63 8.47 11.68
N GLU A 187 16.07 7.23 11.83
CA GLU A 187 17.20 6.66 11.09
C GLU A 187 16.89 6.46 9.61
N LEU A 188 15.61 6.46 9.24
CA LEU A 188 15.14 6.25 7.89
C LEU A 188 14.65 7.55 7.27
N LYS A 189 14.56 7.56 5.94
CA LYS A 189 14.00 8.70 5.20
C LYS A 189 12.76 8.24 4.45
N PRO A 190 11.61 8.89 4.63
CA PRO A 190 10.41 8.54 3.88
C PRO A 190 10.60 8.73 2.39
N PHE A 191 10.05 7.81 1.61
CA PHE A 191 10.15 7.82 0.15
C PHE A 191 8.90 7.24 -0.48
N ILE A 192 8.67 7.57 -1.73
CA ILE A 192 7.59 7.05 -2.57
C ILE A 192 8.21 6.34 -3.77
N ILE A 193 7.75 5.12 -4.07
CA ILE A 193 8.13 4.43 -5.29
C ILE A 193 7.29 5.01 -6.43
N LEU A 194 7.96 5.58 -7.42
CA LEU A 194 7.31 6.20 -8.56
C LEU A 194 6.97 5.16 -9.63
N ASP A 195 5.87 5.38 -10.34
CA ASP A 195 5.48 4.52 -11.47
C ASP A 195 6.56 4.48 -12.56
N ASP A 196 7.28 5.58 -12.75
CA ASP A 196 8.42 5.63 -13.69
C ASP A 196 9.51 4.60 -13.36
N ASP A 197 9.65 4.20 -12.11
CA ASP A 197 10.61 3.18 -11.65
C ASP A 197 9.99 1.78 -11.55
N ARG A 198 8.76 1.58 -12.02
CA ARG A 198 8.01 0.33 -11.90
C ARG A 198 8.80 -0.90 -12.35
N SER A 199 9.44 -0.84 -13.51
CA SER A 199 10.19 -1.97 -14.07
C SER A 199 11.33 -2.40 -13.17
N LYS A 200 12.12 -1.45 -12.67
CA LYS A 200 13.23 -1.72 -11.75
C LYS A 200 12.74 -2.30 -10.42
N TYR A 201 11.67 -1.72 -9.89
CA TYR A 201 11.05 -2.16 -8.65
C TYR A 201 10.55 -3.61 -8.75
N LEU A 202 9.80 -3.96 -9.80
CA LEU A 202 9.27 -5.30 -10.00
C LEU A 202 10.39 -6.31 -10.28
N GLU A 203 11.43 -5.90 -11.01
CA GLU A 203 12.60 -6.76 -11.26
C GLU A 203 13.36 -7.09 -9.97
N GLY A 204 13.58 -6.10 -9.10
CA GLY A 204 14.21 -6.34 -7.79
C GLY A 204 13.42 -7.33 -6.93
N LEU A 205 12.11 -7.25 -6.90
CA LEU A 205 11.26 -8.22 -6.20
C LEU A 205 11.35 -9.61 -6.83
N LYS A 206 11.39 -9.69 -8.15
CA LYS A 206 11.56 -10.96 -8.88
C LYS A 206 12.90 -11.61 -8.57
N GLU A 207 13.99 -10.86 -8.64
CA GLU A 207 15.33 -11.35 -8.29
C GLU A 207 15.38 -11.90 -6.87
N TYR A 208 14.80 -11.17 -5.91
CA TYR A 208 14.73 -11.66 -4.53
C TYR A 208 14.03 -13.01 -4.44
N ARG A 209 12.87 -13.18 -5.08
CA ARG A 209 12.14 -14.45 -5.08
C ARG A 209 12.93 -15.59 -5.73
N GLU A 210 13.68 -15.31 -6.79
CA GLU A 210 14.47 -16.32 -7.49
C GLU A 210 15.67 -16.81 -6.68
N HIS A 211 16.28 -15.94 -5.90
CA HIS A 211 17.43 -16.26 -5.06
C HIS A 211 17.09 -16.82 -3.67
N HIS A 212 15.83 -16.74 -3.25
CA HIS A 212 15.38 -17.17 -1.92
C HIS A 212 14.29 -18.26 -1.99
N LYS A 213 14.36 -19.12 -3.00
CA LYS A 213 13.46 -20.28 -3.13
C LYS A 213 13.80 -21.39 -2.16
#